data_50e3c5ecbbd44d60892b963ebaad0d32
#
_entry.id   50e3c5ecbbd44d60892b963ebaad0d32
#
_cell.length_a   1.000
_cell.length_b   1.000
_cell.length_c   1.000
_cell.angle_alpha   90.00
_cell.angle_beta   90.00
_cell.angle_gamma   90.00
#
_symmetry.space_group_name_H-M   'P 1'
#
loop_
_entity.id
_entity.type
_entity.pdbx_description
1 polymer ?
#
loop_
_entity_poly.entity_id
_entity_poly.type
_entity_poly.pdbx_seq_one_letter_code
_entity_poly.pdbx_strand_id
1 'polypeptide(L)'
;LVGMDEKFYKQSPFELSGGQKRRVAIAGVLAMRPEMMILDEPTAGLDPQGRDEILGQIERLNREHGLTILVVSHSMEDMARYVDRIMVMNDGVKMFDDTPKEVFRHYKELEAIGLAAPQITYVVQGLRERGIPIDDTITTVEEAREAILALYNKRREKQ
;
A
#
# COMPACT_ATOMS: atom_id res chain seq x y z
N LEU A 1 0.74 15.96 14.05
CA LEU A 1 0.46 14.57 13.71
C LEU A 1 0.07 14.38 12.24
N VAL A 2 -0.89 15.15 11.72
CA VAL A 2 -1.42 14.98 10.34
C VAL A 2 -0.72 15.83 9.27
N GLY A 3 0.40 16.49 9.58
CA GLY A 3 1.18 17.28 8.62
C GLY A 3 0.43 18.43 7.96
N MET A 4 -0.51 19.03 8.67
CA MET A 4 -1.25 20.21 8.21
C MET A 4 -0.47 21.48 8.56
N ASP A 5 -0.23 22.36 7.57
CA ASP A 5 0.40 23.66 7.77
C ASP A 5 -0.55 24.60 8.53
N GLU A 6 -0.03 25.36 9.50
CA GLU A 6 -0.81 26.27 10.35
C GLU A 6 -1.58 27.34 9.58
N LYS A 7 -1.10 27.74 8.41
CA LYS A 7 -1.81 28.70 7.53
C LYS A 7 -3.20 28.23 7.11
N PHE A 8 -3.46 26.91 7.16
CA PHE A 8 -4.76 26.33 6.80
C PHE A 8 -5.73 26.21 7.98
N TYR A 9 -5.27 26.39 9.24
CA TYR A 9 -6.12 26.16 10.43
C TYR A 9 -7.34 27.05 10.54
N LYS A 10 -7.31 28.23 9.90
CA LYS A 10 -8.42 29.19 9.91
C LYS A 10 -9.19 29.23 8.59
N GLN A 11 -8.81 28.41 7.62
CA GLN A 11 -9.51 28.36 6.33
C GLN A 11 -10.81 27.58 6.42
N SER A 12 -11.77 27.96 5.58
CA SER A 12 -12.99 27.18 5.42
C SER A 12 -12.68 25.78 4.89
N PRO A 13 -13.32 24.71 5.42
CA PRO A 13 -13.17 23.37 4.86
C PRO A 13 -13.45 23.27 3.36
N PHE A 14 -14.26 24.18 2.81
CA PHE A 14 -14.60 24.22 1.39
C PHE A 14 -13.43 24.70 0.51
N GLU A 15 -12.50 25.47 1.06
CA GLU A 15 -11.32 26.00 0.39
C GLU A 15 -10.13 25.03 0.41
N LEU A 16 -10.21 23.96 1.20
CA LEU A 16 -9.15 22.97 1.31
C LEU A 16 -9.14 22.02 0.11
N SER A 17 -7.94 21.60 -0.32
CA SER A 17 -7.78 20.52 -1.30
C SER A 17 -8.31 19.18 -0.76
N GLY A 18 -8.52 18.19 -1.65
CA GLY A 18 -8.97 16.85 -1.27
C GLY A 18 -8.07 16.20 -0.22
N GLY A 19 -6.74 16.27 -0.40
CA GLY A 19 -5.77 15.75 0.57
C GLY A 19 -5.81 16.49 1.91
N GLN A 20 -5.96 17.84 1.89
CA GLN A 20 -6.10 18.63 3.12
C GLN A 20 -7.37 18.29 3.89
N LYS A 21 -8.50 18.13 3.19
CA LYS A 21 -9.77 17.69 3.81
C LYS A 21 -9.62 16.32 4.47
N ARG A 22 -8.91 15.39 3.82
CA ARG A 22 -8.64 14.06 4.35
C ARG A 22 -7.80 14.12 5.63
N ARG A 23 -6.75 14.95 5.64
CA ARG A 23 -5.91 15.16 6.84
C ARG A 23 -6.71 15.74 8.01
N VAL A 24 -7.60 16.71 7.75
CA VAL A 24 -8.49 17.27 8.78
C VAL A 24 -9.45 16.20 9.32
N ALA A 25 -10.01 15.36 8.46
CA ALA A 25 -10.88 14.26 8.89
C ALA A 25 -10.13 13.26 9.78
N ILE A 26 -8.92 12.84 9.38
CA ILE A 26 -8.05 11.97 10.20
C ILE A 26 -7.73 12.64 11.54
N ALA A 27 -7.39 13.95 11.54
CA ALA A 27 -7.12 14.69 12.77
C ALA A 27 -8.33 14.70 13.73
N GLY A 28 -9.53 14.84 13.19
CA GLY A 28 -10.78 14.78 13.97
C GLY A 28 -10.97 13.42 14.66
N VAL A 29 -10.69 12.32 13.97
CA VAL A 29 -10.76 10.99 14.57
C VAL A 29 -9.66 10.80 15.62
N LEU A 30 -8.43 11.22 15.33
CA LEU A 30 -7.29 11.11 16.26
C LEU A 30 -7.49 11.92 17.55
N ALA A 31 -8.26 13.02 17.50
CA ALA A 31 -8.58 13.80 18.68
C ALA A 31 -9.35 12.99 19.75
N MET A 32 -10.06 11.95 19.35
CA MET A 32 -10.76 11.03 20.25
C MET A 32 -9.81 10.01 20.92
N ARG A 33 -8.52 9.99 20.55
CA ARG A 33 -7.49 9.03 21.03
C ARG A 33 -7.93 7.57 20.88
N PRO A 34 -8.32 7.13 19.67
CA PRO A 34 -8.77 5.76 19.48
C PRO A 34 -7.61 4.77 19.61
N GLU A 35 -7.91 3.54 20.03
CA GLU A 35 -6.96 2.41 19.99
C GLU A 35 -6.86 1.81 18.57
N MET A 36 -7.93 1.92 17.79
CA MET A 36 -8.01 1.45 16.41
C MET A 36 -8.72 2.50 15.54
N MET A 37 -8.25 2.62 14.30
CA MET A 37 -8.87 3.48 13.28
C MET A 37 -9.16 2.65 12.02
N ILE A 38 -10.36 2.81 11.47
CA ILE A 38 -10.76 2.20 10.20
C ILE A 38 -10.84 3.30 9.15
N LEU A 39 -10.14 3.11 8.04
CA LEU A 39 -10.08 4.03 6.92
C LEU A 39 -10.58 3.33 5.66
N ASP A 40 -11.71 3.79 5.16
CA ASP A 40 -12.31 3.28 3.93
C ASP A 40 -11.88 4.18 2.76
N GLU A 41 -11.19 3.57 1.79
CA GLU A 41 -10.65 4.22 0.59
C GLU A 41 -9.94 5.57 0.89
N PRO A 42 -8.92 5.59 1.79
CA PRO A 42 -8.35 6.87 2.25
C PRO A 42 -7.64 7.66 1.16
N THR A 43 -7.33 7.05 0.03
CA THR A 43 -6.61 7.65 -1.10
C THR A 43 -7.49 7.92 -2.32
N ALA A 44 -8.79 7.61 -2.25
CA ALA A 44 -9.69 7.80 -3.38
C ALA A 44 -9.73 9.26 -3.85
N GLY A 45 -9.57 9.46 -5.17
CA GLY A 45 -9.61 10.79 -5.80
C GLY A 45 -8.39 11.68 -5.55
N LEU A 46 -7.32 11.14 -4.94
CA LEU A 46 -6.05 11.86 -4.81
C LEU A 46 -5.13 11.58 -6.01
N ASP A 47 -4.30 12.56 -6.32
CA ASP A 47 -3.16 12.38 -7.23
C ASP A 47 -2.09 11.46 -6.59
N PRO A 48 -1.10 10.96 -7.35
CA PRO A 48 -0.09 10.05 -6.82
C PRO A 48 0.68 10.62 -5.63
N GLN A 49 1.03 11.91 -5.65
CA GLN A 49 1.74 12.55 -4.55
C GLN A 49 0.87 12.63 -3.28
N GLY A 50 -0.37 13.07 -3.41
CA GLY A 50 -1.31 13.13 -2.27
C GLY A 50 -1.63 11.75 -1.68
N ARG A 51 -1.64 10.71 -2.52
CA ARG A 51 -1.77 9.31 -2.10
C ARG A 51 -0.59 8.88 -1.23
N ASP A 52 0.64 9.03 -1.72
CA ASP A 52 1.86 8.68 -0.97
C ASP A 52 1.97 9.47 0.35
N GLU A 53 1.59 10.74 0.35
CA GLU A 53 1.59 11.58 1.54
C GLU A 53 0.60 11.06 2.60
N ILE A 54 -0.62 10.70 2.22
CA ILE A 54 -1.64 10.18 3.16
C ILE A 54 -1.23 8.80 3.69
N LEU A 55 -0.82 7.87 2.82
CA LEU A 55 -0.40 6.53 3.24
C LEU A 55 0.85 6.57 4.12
N GLY A 56 1.83 7.39 3.78
CA GLY A 56 3.01 7.59 4.64
C GLY A 56 2.67 8.21 6.00
N GLN A 57 1.61 9.02 6.10
CA GLN A 57 1.12 9.50 7.40
C GLN A 57 0.43 8.38 8.20
N ILE A 58 -0.39 7.57 7.55
CA ILE A 58 -1.06 6.42 8.15
C ILE A 58 -0.01 5.44 8.71
N GLU A 59 1.02 5.14 7.93
CA GLU A 59 2.12 4.28 8.36
C GLU A 59 2.86 4.86 9.59
N ARG A 60 3.15 6.16 9.61
CA ARG A 60 3.77 6.82 10.77
C ARG A 60 2.88 6.78 12.01
N LEU A 61 1.58 6.98 11.88
CA LEU A 61 0.65 6.87 13.01
C LEU A 61 0.65 5.47 13.61
N ASN A 62 0.73 4.44 12.79
CA ASN A 62 0.88 3.07 13.26
C ASN A 62 2.22 2.88 13.98
N ARG A 63 3.35 3.19 13.31
CA ARG A 63 4.70 2.88 13.81
C ARG A 63 5.12 3.72 15.02
N GLU A 64 4.84 5.02 14.99
CA GLU A 64 5.31 5.95 16.02
C GLU A 64 4.35 6.07 17.21
N HIS A 65 3.05 5.85 16.98
CA HIS A 65 2.02 6.03 18.01
C HIS A 65 1.34 4.71 18.42
N GLY A 66 1.72 3.59 17.82
CA GLY A 66 1.16 2.27 18.14
C GLY A 66 -0.33 2.13 17.80
N LEU A 67 -0.85 3.01 16.94
CA LEU A 67 -2.26 2.99 16.56
C LEU A 67 -2.51 1.83 15.60
N THR A 68 -3.44 0.94 15.94
CA THR A 68 -3.90 -0.09 15.01
C THR A 68 -4.74 0.55 13.91
N ILE A 69 -4.37 0.33 12.64
CA ILE A 69 -5.08 0.93 11.52
C ILE A 69 -5.53 -0.17 10.55
N LEU A 70 -6.82 -0.22 10.27
CA LEU A 70 -7.42 -1.04 9.24
C LEU A 70 -7.71 -0.15 8.03
N VAL A 71 -7.10 -0.46 6.89
CA VAL A 71 -7.34 0.23 5.63
C VAL A 71 -8.16 -0.68 4.72
N VAL A 72 -9.29 -0.18 4.24
CA VAL A 72 -10.05 -0.82 3.17
C VAL A 72 -9.68 -0.15 1.86
N SER A 73 -9.17 -0.89 0.90
CA SER A 73 -8.76 -0.35 -0.40
C SER A 73 -8.79 -1.43 -1.48
N HIS A 74 -8.88 -0.98 -2.73
CA HIS A 74 -8.74 -1.81 -3.93
C HIS A 74 -7.40 -1.56 -4.67
N SER A 75 -6.51 -0.72 -4.12
CA SER A 75 -5.18 -0.47 -4.68
C SER A 75 -4.19 -1.52 -4.18
N MET A 76 -3.88 -2.50 -5.01
CA MET A 76 -2.97 -3.58 -4.67
C MET A 76 -1.53 -3.09 -4.50
N GLU A 77 -1.12 -2.07 -5.25
CA GLU A 77 0.17 -1.41 -5.11
C GLU A 77 0.34 -0.75 -3.74
N ASP A 78 -0.70 -0.04 -3.27
CA ASP A 78 -0.68 0.58 -1.96
C ASP A 78 -0.64 -0.48 -0.85
N MET A 79 -1.42 -1.55 -1.00
CA MET A 79 -1.42 -2.65 -0.03
C MET A 79 -0.06 -3.37 0.00
N ALA A 80 0.58 -3.58 -1.14
CA ALA A 80 1.91 -4.19 -1.19
C ALA A 80 2.98 -3.37 -0.46
N ARG A 81 2.83 -2.03 -0.45
CA ARG A 81 3.86 -1.09 0.02
C ARG A 81 3.69 -0.64 1.46
N TYR A 82 2.46 -0.44 1.92
CA TYR A 82 2.18 0.30 3.15
C TYR A 82 1.57 -0.52 4.28
N VAL A 83 1.18 -1.79 4.04
CA VAL A 83 0.54 -2.60 5.09
C VAL A 83 1.40 -3.80 5.48
N ASP A 84 1.30 -4.22 6.74
CA ASP A 84 2.02 -5.39 7.24
C ASP A 84 1.24 -6.69 7.03
N ARG A 85 -0.09 -6.60 6.88
CA ARG A 85 -1.00 -7.74 6.76
C ARG A 85 -2.17 -7.41 5.85
N ILE A 86 -2.55 -8.36 5.01
CA ILE A 86 -3.72 -8.26 4.12
C ILE A 86 -4.72 -9.34 4.48
N MET A 87 -5.98 -8.93 4.63
CA MET A 87 -7.12 -9.83 4.71
C MET A 87 -7.94 -9.67 3.43
N VAL A 88 -8.08 -10.74 2.66
CA VAL A 88 -8.92 -10.76 1.45
C VAL A 88 -10.26 -11.37 1.78
N MET A 89 -11.32 -10.63 1.47
CA MET A 89 -12.71 -11.06 1.64
C MET A 89 -13.37 -11.27 0.28
N ASN A 90 -14.11 -12.35 0.13
CA ASN A 90 -14.95 -12.60 -1.03
C ASN A 90 -16.27 -13.25 -0.59
N ASP A 91 -17.41 -12.71 -1.03
CA ASP A 91 -18.75 -13.19 -0.69
C ASP A 91 -18.97 -13.42 0.82
N GLY A 92 -18.44 -12.53 1.66
CA GLY A 92 -18.54 -12.62 3.12
C GLY A 92 -17.61 -13.66 3.77
N VAL A 93 -16.75 -14.33 3.00
CA VAL A 93 -15.79 -15.33 3.48
C VAL A 93 -14.37 -14.77 3.42
N LYS A 94 -13.59 -15.02 4.48
CA LYS A 94 -12.17 -14.71 4.51
C LYS A 94 -11.40 -15.73 3.65
N MET A 95 -10.85 -15.28 2.53
CA MET A 95 -10.08 -16.11 1.58
C MET A 95 -8.62 -16.21 1.98
N PHE A 96 -7.99 -15.08 2.26
CA PHE A 96 -6.60 -14.99 2.67
C PHE A 96 -6.45 -14.07 3.87
N ASP A 97 -5.39 -14.30 4.66
CA ASP A 97 -5.08 -13.49 5.83
C ASP A 97 -3.59 -13.69 6.19
N ASP A 98 -2.72 -12.92 5.55
CA ASP A 98 -1.27 -13.08 5.66
C ASP A 98 -0.53 -11.78 5.29
N THR A 99 0.80 -11.83 5.25
CA THR A 99 1.63 -10.74 4.74
C THR A 99 1.33 -10.45 3.27
N PRO A 100 1.57 -9.22 2.77
CA PRO A 100 1.39 -8.90 1.35
C PRO A 100 2.11 -9.88 0.42
N LYS A 101 3.35 -10.28 0.77
CA LYS A 101 4.16 -11.20 -0.01
C LYS A 101 3.48 -12.56 -0.18
N GLU A 102 2.95 -13.12 0.89
CA GLU A 102 2.27 -14.42 0.83
C GLU A 102 0.92 -14.30 0.10
N VAL A 103 0.13 -13.26 0.36
CA VAL A 103 -1.15 -13.06 -0.32
C VAL A 103 -0.97 -12.91 -1.84
N PHE A 104 0.00 -12.10 -2.30
CA PHE A 104 0.20 -11.87 -3.73
C PHE A 104 0.87 -13.03 -4.47
N ARG A 105 1.42 -14.02 -3.79
CA ARG A 105 1.81 -15.30 -4.42
C ARG A 105 0.60 -16.04 -4.99
N HIS A 106 -0.57 -15.84 -4.41
CA HIS A 106 -1.85 -16.39 -4.85
C HIS A 106 -2.54 -15.52 -5.93
N TYR A 107 -1.76 -14.84 -6.78
CA TYR A 107 -2.32 -13.90 -7.76
C TYR A 107 -3.36 -14.52 -8.68
N LYS A 108 -3.25 -15.81 -9.04
CA LYS A 108 -4.25 -16.50 -9.89
C LYS A 108 -5.57 -16.71 -9.16
N GLU A 109 -5.53 -17.04 -7.88
CA GLU A 109 -6.73 -17.17 -7.04
C GLU A 109 -7.38 -15.79 -6.79
N LEU A 110 -6.56 -14.74 -6.64
CA LEU A 110 -7.06 -13.36 -6.56
C LEU A 110 -7.77 -12.97 -7.86
N GLU A 111 -7.20 -13.26 -9.02
CA GLU A 111 -7.83 -13.01 -10.33
C GLU A 111 -9.15 -13.76 -10.48
N ALA A 112 -9.25 -14.99 -10.00
CA ALA A 112 -10.47 -15.79 -10.07
C ALA A 112 -11.64 -15.17 -9.30
N ILE A 113 -11.37 -14.31 -8.32
CA ILE A 113 -12.39 -13.55 -7.55
C ILE A 113 -12.47 -12.07 -7.97
N GLY A 114 -11.85 -11.70 -9.10
CA GLY A 114 -11.91 -10.35 -9.66
C GLY A 114 -10.95 -9.33 -9.04
N LEU A 115 -9.98 -9.79 -8.24
CA LEU A 115 -8.90 -8.94 -7.72
C LEU A 115 -7.64 -9.13 -8.57
N ALA A 116 -6.83 -8.06 -8.68
CA ALA A 116 -5.49 -8.15 -9.28
C ALA A 116 -4.41 -8.27 -8.20
N ALA A 117 -3.21 -8.72 -8.58
CA ALA A 117 -2.01 -8.47 -7.80
C ALA A 117 -1.33 -7.17 -8.27
N PRO A 118 -0.33 -6.64 -7.54
CA PRO A 118 0.51 -5.55 -8.04
C PRO A 118 1.10 -5.89 -9.41
N GLN A 119 1.18 -4.91 -10.30
CA GLN A 119 1.62 -5.15 -11.69
C GLN A 119 3.03 -5.75 -11.76
N ILE A 120 3.88 -5.38 -10.81
CA ILE A 120 5.23 -5.93 -10.74
C ILE A 120 5.26 -7.43 -10.48
N THR A 121 4.27 -7.98 -9.79
CA THR A 121 4.14 -9.44 -9.56
C THR A 121 4.06 -10.19 -10.90
N TYR A 122 3.29 -9.69 -11.85
CA TYR A 122 3.18 -10.29 -13.19
C TYR A 122 4.48 -10.21 -13.98
N VAL A 123 5.21 -9.09 -13.86
CA VAL A 123 6.54 -8.95 -14.49
C VAL A 123 7.51 -9.96 -13.91
N VAL A 124 7.55 -10.13 -12.61
CA VAL A 124 8.40 -11.08 -11.91
C VAL A 124 8.07 -12.51 -12.34
N GLN A 125 6.80 -12.88 -12.40
CA GLN A 125 6.38 -14.20 -12.85
C GLN A 125 6.77 -14.45 -14.33
N GLY A 126 6.57 -13.47 -15.22
CA GLY A 126 7.00 -13.57 -16.62
C GLY A 126 8.52 -13.71 -16.80
N LEU A 127 9.32 -13.13 -15.91
CA LEU A 127 10.78 -13.33 -15.88
C LEU A 127 11.13 -14.77 -15.43
N ARG A 128 10.47 -15.29 -14.41
CA ARG A 128 10.66 -16.66 -13.92
C ARG A 128 10.30 -17.72 -14.97
N GLU A 129 9.19 -17.52 -15.67
CA GLU A 129 8.78 -18.40 -16.78
C GLU A 129 9.82 -18.47 -17.90
N ARG A 130 10.63 -17.42 -18.06
CA ARG A 130 11.77 -17.37 -18.98
C ARG A 130 13.08 -17.91 -18.39
N GLY A 131 13.04 -18.53 -17.20
CA GLY A 131 14.18 -19.12 -16.53
C GLY A 131 15.10 -18.13 -15.81
N ILE A 132 14.65 -16.89 -15.58
CA ILE A 132 15.42 -15.92 -14.79
C ILE A 132 15.20 -16.20 -13.30
N PRO A 133 16.26 -16.45 -12.51
CA PRO A 133 16.14 -16.82 -11.10
C PRO A 133 15.92 -15.59 -10.22
N ILE A 134 14.74 -15.00 -10.33
CA ILE A 134 14.27 -13.87 -9.51
C ILE A 134 13.32 -14.39 -8.43
N ASP A 135 13.32 -13.73 -7.26
CA ASP A 135 12.45 -14.06 -6.13
C ASP A 135 10.98 -13.82 -6.49
N ASP A 136 10.11 -14.79 -6.23
CA ASP A 136 8.67 -14.71 -6.51
C ASP A 136 7.86 -13.94 -5.44
N THR A 137 8.49 -13.59 -4.33
CA THR A 137 7.87 -12.83 -3.25
C THR A 137 7.95 -11.31 -3.46
N ILE A 138 8.53 -10.87 -4.57
CA ILE A 138 8.65 -9.45 -4.91
C ILE A 138 7.27 -8.88 -5.25
N THR A 139 6.89 -7.83 -4.54
CA THR A 139 5.57 -7.18 -4.68
C THR A 139 5.65 -5.68 -4.95
N THR A 140 6.86 -5.09 -4.89
CA THR A 140 7.09 -3.66 -5.17
C THR A 140 8.07 -3.45 -6.33
N VAL A 141 7.95 -2.30 -7.00
CA VAL A 141 8.84 -1.91 -8.10
C VAL A 141 10.27 -1.74 -7.59
N GLU A 142 10.45 -1.21 -6.41
CA GLU A 142 11.74 -0.99 -5.75
C GLU A 142 12.47 -2.32 -5.52
N GLU A 143 11.79 -3.31 -4.94
CA GLU A 143 12.35 -4.66 -4.75
C GLU A 143 12.73 -5.32 -6.08
N ALA A 144 11.88 -5.22 -7.09
CA ALA A 144 12.14 -5.78 -8.41
C ALA A 144 13.36 -5.13 -9.08
N ARG A 145 13.47 -3.80 -8.98
CA ARG A 145 14.62 -3.05 -9.50
C ARG A 145 15.92 -3.54 -8.87
N GLU A 146 15.96 -3.67 -7.55
CA GLU A 146 17.14 -4.15 -6.82
C GLU A 146 17.51 -5.57 -7.24
N ALA A 147 16.54 -6.48 -7.29
CA ALA A 147 16.75 -7.86 -7.69
C ALA A 147 17.27 -7.99 -9.14
N ILE A 148 16.68 -7.24 -10.08
CA ILE A 148 17.10 -7.24 -11.50
C ILE A 148 18.52 -6.68 -11.64
N LEU A 149 18.84 -5.57 -10.96
CA LEU A 149 20.19 -5.00 -11.00
C LEU A 149 21.24 -5.96 -10.42
N ALA A 150 20.92 -6.63 -9.31
CA ALA A 150 21.82 -7.64 -8.74
C ALA A 150 22.10 -8.79 -9.69
N LEU A 151 21.08 -9.31 -10.38
CA LEU A 151 21.22 -10.36 -11.38
C LEU A 151 22.03 -9.89 -12.59
N TYR A 152 21.80 -8.67 -13.05
CA TYR A 152 22.55 -8.08 -14.18
C TYR A 152 24.03 -7.91 -13.86
N ASN A 153 24.38 -7.37 -12.69
CA ASN A 153 25.77 -7.18 -12.27
C ASN A 153 26.49 -8.51 -12.11
N LYS A 154 25.87 -9.50 -11.47
CA LYS A 154 26.42 -10.85 -11.33
C LYS A 154 26.71 -11.55 -12.66
N ARG A 155 25.93 -11.22 -13.68
CA ARG A 155 26.16 -11.76 -15.04
C ARG A 155 27.35 -11.08 -15.73
N ARG A 156 27.55 -9.79 -15.50
CA ARG A 156 28.72 -9.05 -16.05
C ARG A 156 30.04 -9.46 -15.42
N GLU A 157 30.06 -9.79 -14.13
CA GLU A 157 31.27 -10.25 -13.43
C GLU A 157 31.73 -11.66 -13.86
N LYS A 158 30.87 -12.41 -14.56
CA LYS A 158 31.16 -13.75 -15.05
C LYS A 158 31.61 -13.80 -16.54
N GLN A 159 31.62 -12.66 -17.19
CA GLN A 159 32.12 -12.48 -18.58
C GLN A 159 33.47 -11.78 -18.59
#